data_a1ad3e46c09424152898dacea49d9544
#
_entry.id   a1ad3e46c09424152898dacea49d9544
#
_cell.length_a   1.000
_cell.length_b   1.000
_cell.length_c   1.000
_cell.angle_alpha   90.00
_cell.angle_beta   90.00
_cell.angle_gamma   90.00
#
_symmetry.space_group_name_H-M   'P 1'
#
loop_
_entity.id
_entity.type
_entity.pdbx_description
1 polymer ?
#
loop_
_entity_poly.entity_id
_entity_poly.type
_entity_poly.pdbx_seq_one_letter_code
_entity_poly.pdbx_strand_id
1 'polypeptide(L)'
;MKVLQVTTNYPTKSNPILGIFMKEQVESLEPYGVENTIFFSNGTESNVGKKNGGKWVHIKSVFKLSWHLLTHKYDLIHCHSALSGLILLLSGGAFFNKCVVSFQNDPDKEGDKKFFKRLYPFFNKVIVKKPTSYSTWEKVVYLPNGCNSDFFKPLDTNKCKQQLGLDINKRYILFVDSNRSRNRTQKRKDRFDETLKILREQYGYGDIEELVMIGVSRQDVPLWMNSCDLHLLCSDQEGSPNSVKECLFCGVPVVATLVGNVEDLLQDMPSSYMCKDFSAESLASLVDKSLSEQSSKTEIRKAITDKGLNIDSIARKLVQIYHQL
;
A
#
# COMPACT_ATOMS: atom_id res chain seq x y z
N MET A 1 13.30 -6.35 -21.73
CA MET A 1 12.41 -5.20 -22.03
C MET A 1 12.84 -4.02 -21.18
N LYS A 2 13.08 -2.83 -21.80
CA LYS A 2 13.49 -1.61 -21.10
C LYS A 2 12.27 -0.79 -20.71
N VAL A 3 12.08 -0.56 -19.42
CA VAL A 3 10.92 0.17 -18.88
C VAL A 3 11.35 1.41 -18.11
N LEU A 4 10.79 2.58 -18.48
CA LEU A 4 10.93 3.79 -17.70
C LEU A 4 9.84 3.84 -16.63
N GLN A 5 10.23 3.80 -15.36
CA GLN A 5 9.35 3.89 -14.20
C GLN A 5 9.27 5.35 -13.74
N VAL A 6 8.16 6.04 -14.02
CA VAL A 6 7.95 7.45 -13.66
C VAL A 6 7.18 7.52 -12.35
N THR A 7 7.79 8.10 -11.32
CA THR A 7 7.17 8.15 -9.98
C THR A 7 7.35 9.51 -9.30
N THR A 8 6.41 9.86 -8.42
CA THR A 8 6.47 11.03 -7.54
C THR A 8 6.93 10.66 -6.13
N ASN A 9 7.00 9.36 -5.80
CA ASN A 9 7.38 8.83 -4.49
C ASN A 9 8.36 7.68 -4.68
N TYR A 10 9.60 7.86 -4.24
CA TYR A 10 10.65 6.82 -4.29
C TYR A 10 11.56 7.00 -3.07
N PRO A 11 12.16 5.92 -2.52
CA PRO A 11 13.08 6.03 -1.40
C PRO A 11 14.25 6.95 -1.69
N THR A 12 14.61 7.78 -0.71
CA THR A 12 15.78 8.66 -0.75
C THR A 12 16.64 8.41 0.48
N LYS A 13 17.88 8.91 0.50
CA LYS A 13 18.76 8.80 1.68
C LYS A 13 18.13 9.45 2.91
N SER A 14 17.44 10.58 2.74
CA SER A 14 16.77 11.31 3.83
C SER A 14 15.42 10.72 4.23
N ASN A 15 14.79 9.91 3.36
CA ASN A 15 13.52 9.25 3.63
C ASN A 15 13.48 7.85 2.96
N PRO A 16 14.11 6.85 3.58
CA PRO A 16 14.25 5.51 2.99
C PRO A 16 12.95 4.72 2.91
N ILE A 17 11.89 5.15 3.62
CA ILE A 17 10.57 4.50 3.60
C ILE A 17 9.61 5.10 2.58
N LEU A 18 9.96 6.26 1.98
CA LEU A 18 9.11 6.94 1.00
C LEU A 18 8.93 6.09 -0.26
N GLY A 19 7.71 5.59 -0.49
CA GLY A 19 7.44 4.79 -1.70
C GLY A 19 8.17 3.46 -1.74
N ILE A 20 8.52 2.88 -0.58
CA ILE A 20 9.25 1.60 -0.50
C ILE A 20 8.54 0.48 -1.26
N PHE A 21 7.20 0.40 -1.19
CA PHE A 21 6.41 -0.57 -1.93
C PHE A 21 6.57 -0.43 -3.45
N MET A 22 6.85 0.78 -3.93
CA MET A 22 7.13 1.07 -5.34
C MET A 22 8.48 0.51 -5.74
N LYS A 23 9.51 0.75 -4.92
CA LYS A 23 10.84 0.18 -5.11
C LYS A 23 10.77 -1.35 -5.14
N GLU A 24 10.12 -1.96 -4.15
CA GLU A 24 9.94 -3.41 -4.08
C GLU A 24 9.21 -3.96 -5.31
N GLN A 25 8.16 -3.28 -5.80
CA GLN A 25 7.47 -3.67 -7.03
C GLN A 25 8.38 -3.58 -8.25
N VAL A 26 9.17 -2.52 -8.40
CA VAL A 26 10.08 -2.34 -9.54
C VAL A 26 11.18 -3.40 -9.53
N GLU A 27 11.81 -3.64 -8.38
CA GLU A 27 12.85 -4.65 -8.21
C GLU A 27 12.32 -6.08 -8.49
N SER A 28 11.07 -6.36 -8.16
CA SER A 28 10.45 -7.66 -8.42
C SER A 28 10.25 -8.00 -9.89
N LEU A 29 10.41 -7.02 -10.80
CA LEU A 29 10.30 -7.24 -12.26
C LEU A 29 11.63 -7.70 -12.88
N GLU A 30 12.77 -7.46 -12.23
CA GLU A 30 14.09 -7.77 -12.77
C GLU A 30 14.29 -9.26 -13.11
N PRO A 31 13.84 -10.23 -12.26
CA PRO A 31 13.94 -11.66 -12.58
C PRO A 31 13.18 -12.06 -13.84
N TYR A 32 12.24 -11.23 -14.29
CA TYR A 32 11.43 -11.46 -15.50
C TYR A 32 11.98 -10.74 -16.74
N GLY A 33 13.24 -10.30 -16.70
CA GLY A 33 13.92 -9.66 -17.83
C GLY A 33 13.48 -8.23 -18.10
N VAL A 34 12.95 -7.53 -17.09
CA VAL A 34 12.62 -6.10 -17.16
C VAL A 34 13.80 -5.29 -16.65
N GLU A 35 14.40 -4.50 -17.55
CA GLU A 35 15.43 -3.52 -17.23
C GLU A 35 14.76 -2.20 -16.85
N ASN A 36 14.81 -1.84 -15.57
CA ASN A 36 14.11 -0.68 -15.04
C ASN A 36 15.00 0.56 -14.95
N THR A 37 14.51 1.68 -15.48
CA THR A 37 15.08 3.02 -15.24
C THR A 37 14.10 3.85 -14.42
N ILE A 38 14.55 4.47 -13.33
CA ILE A 38 13.69 5.27 -12.47
C ILE A 38 13.78 6.75 -12.81
N PHE A 39 12.67 7.36 -13.18
CA PHE A 39 12.53 8.81 -13.26
C PHE A 39 11.73 9.30 -12.04
N PHE A 40 12.45 9.87 -11.08
CA PHE A 40 11.84 10.43 -9.87
C PHE A 40 11.54 11.92 -10.07
N SER A 41 10.27 12.27 -10.19
CA SER A 41 9.84 13.62 -10.55
C SER A 41 10.02 14.66 -9.44
N ASN A 42 10.11 14.25 -8.16
CA ASN A 42 10.41 15.17 -7.04
C ASN A 42 11.91 15.52 -6.90
N GLY A 43 12.74 14.91 -7.67
CA GLY A 43 14.09 15.22 -8.13
C GLY A 43 15.19 15.67 -7.15
N THR A 44 14.90 16.01 -5.90
CA THR A 44 15.89 16.32 -4.87
C THR A 44 15.40 15.96 -3.49
N GLU A 45 16.28 15.40 -2.66
CA GLU A 45 16.02 15.07 -1.26
C GLU A 45 15.49 16.26 -0.45
N SER A 46 15.87 17.49 -0.83
CA SER A 46 15.50 18.75 -0.14
C SER A 46 14.03 19.16 -0.32
N ASN A 47 13.30 18.58 -1.27
CA ASN A 47 11.93 19.00 -1.61
C ASN A 47 10.84 18.06 -1.06
N VAL A 48 11.22 16.95 -0.46
CA VAL A 48 10.28 16.01 0.17
C VAL A 48 9.67 16.68 1.40
N GLY A 49 8.36 16.97 1.35
CA GLY A 49 7.63 17.57 2.48
C GLY A 49 7.54 19.09 2.51
N LYS A 50 8.13 19.84 1.57
CA LYS A 50 7.98 21.29 1.50
C LYS A 50 6.72 21.71 0.75
N LYS A 51 5.78 22.38 1.44
CA LYS A 51 4.51 22.90 0.85
C LYS A 51 4.71 23.88 -0.33
N ASN A 52 5.81 24.62 -0.37
CA ASN A 52 6.03 25.74 -1.31
C ASN A 52 6.89 25.42 -2.53
N GLY A 53 7.49 24.23 -2.62
CA GLY A 53 8.26 23.80 -3.79
C GLY A 53 7.47 22.99 -4.84
N GLY A 54 6.26 22.54 -4.47
CA GLY A 54 5.53 21.48 -5.17
C GLY A 54 5.24 21.76 -6.65
N LYS A 55 4.63 22.87 -7.00
CA LYS A 55 4.21 23.13 -8.40
C LYS A 55 5.40 23.35 -9.34
N TRP A 56 6.39 24.13 -8.94
CA TRP A 56 7.58 24.41 -9.74
C TRP A 56 8.47 23.18 -9.96
N VAL A 57 8.54 22.29 -8.98
CA VAL A 57 9.26 21.01 -9.09
C VAL A 57 8.63 20.14 -10.19
N HIS A 58 7.31 20.07 -10.23
CA HIS A 58 6.60 19.28 -11.24
C HIS A 58 6.72 19.88 -12.65
N ILE A 59 6.68 21.22 -12.78
CA ILE A 59 6.93 21.92 -14.05
C ILE A 59 8.36 21.61 -14.55
N LYS A 60 9.38 21.75 -13.70
CA LYS A 60 10.76 21.37 -14.04
C LYS A 60 10.88 19.89 -14.45
N SER A 61 10.11 19.01 -13.81
CA SER A 61 10.10 17.59 -14.12
C SER A 61 9.50 17.30 -15.50
N VAL A 62 8.52 18.07 -15.96
CA VAL A 62 8.00 17.98 -17.35
C VAL A 62 9.13 18.19 -18.35
N PHE A 63 9.86 19.31 -18.24
CA PHE A 63 10.97 19.61 -19.16
C PHE A 63 12.11 18.59 -19.08
N LYS A 64 12.47 18.15 -17.86
CA LYS A 64 13.49 17.11 -17.68
C LYS A 64 13.07 15.79 -18.30
N LEU A 65 11.80 15.40 -18.15
CA LEU A 65 11.29 14.17 -18.74
C LEU A 65 11.24 14.27 -20.26
N SER A 66 10.80 15.42 -20.84
CA SER A 66 10.86 15.67 -22.29
C SER A 66 12.27 15.48 -22.83
N TRP A 67 13.25 16.12 -22.21
CA TRP A 67 14.66 15.99 -22.60
C TRP A 67 15.17 14.55 -22.47
N HIS A 68 14.84 13.89 -21.39
CA HIS A 68 15.23 12.50 -21.15
C HIS A 68 14.69 11.56 -22.24
N LEU A 69 13.43 11.72 -22.65
CA LEU A 69 12.80 10.93 -23.70
C LEU A 69 13.32 11.23 -25.11
N LEU A 70 13.90 12.40 -25.35
CA LEU A 70 14.59 12.70 -26.62
C LEU A 70 15.93 11.98 -26.74
N THR A 71 16.58 11.69 -25.62
CA THR A 71 17.93 11.11 -25.57
C THR A 71 17.96 9.62 -25.24
N HIS A 72 16.86 9.07 -24.71
CA HIS A 72 16.78 7.67 -24.31
C HIS A 72 15.50 7.02 -24.85
N LYS A 73 15.59 5.77 -25.28
CA LYS A 73 14.46 4.99 -25.78
C LYS A 73 14.10 3.88 -24.81
N TYR A 74 12.81 3.67 -24.64
CA TYR A 74 12.21 2.65 -23.80
C TYR A 74 11.18 1.86 -24.60
N ASP A 75 11.00 0.60 -24.25
CA ASP A 75 9.93 -0.24 -24.83
C ASP A 75 8.56 0.14 -24.26
N LEU A 76 8.56 0.65 -23.01
CA LEU A 76 7.36 1.03 -22.27
C LEU A 76 7.67 2.09 -21.20
N ILE A 77 6.69 2.94 -20.89
CA ILE A 77 6.72 3.87 -19.76
C ILE A 77 5.61 3.51 -18.79
N HIS A 78 5.94 3.29 -17.52
CA HIS A 78 4.96 3.05 -16.46
C HIS A 78 4.95 4.19 -15.44
N CYS A 79 3.83 4.91 -15.36
CA CYS A 79 3.60 5.97 -14.39
C CYS A 79 2.88 5.44 -13.15
N HIS A 80 3.46 5.66 -11.96
CA HIS A 80 2.98 5.07 -10.71
C HIS A 80 2.02 5.95 -9.89
N SER A 81 1.52 7.01 -10.48
CA SER A 81 0.48 7.86 -9.87
C SER A 81 -0.21 8.69 -10.93
N ALA A 82 -1.39 9.23 -10.63
CA ALA A 82 -2.07 10.19 -11.50
C ALA A 82 -1.19 11.40 -11.84
N LEU A 83 -0.43 11.89 -10.87
CA LEU A 83 0.47 13.03 -11.06
C LEU A 83 1.65 12.70 -11.98
N SER A 84 2.26 11.51 -11.83
CA SER A 84 3.32 11.07 -12.77
C SER A 84 2.77 10.86 -14.18
N GLY A 85 1.54 10.36 -14.32
CA GLY A 85 0.84 10.26 -15.60
C GLY A 85 0.60 11.63 -16.25
N LEU A 86 0.20 12.63 -15.45
CA LEU A 86 0.05 14.01 -15.96
C LEU A 86 1.39 14.62 -16.40
N ILE A 87 2.47 14.39 -15.65
CA ILE A 87 3.82 14.84 -16.02
C ILE A 87 4.24 14.21 -17.37
N LEU A 88 4.00 12.92 -17.55
CA LEU A 88 4.28 12.23 -18.82
C LEU A 88 3.45 12.80 -19.97
N LEU A 89 2.15 13.04 -19.75
CA LEU A 89 1.28 13.63 -20.78
C LEU A 89 1.76 15.03 -21.18
N LEU A 90 2.05 15.89 -20.22
CA LEU A 90 2.55 17.26 -20.47
C LEU A 90 3.95 17.29 -21.07
N SER A 91 4.77 16.27 -20.86
CA SER A 91 6.09 16.13 -21.52
C SER A 91 6.01 15.69 -22.98
N GLY A 92 4.81 15.36 -23.48
CA GLY A 92 4.60 14.79 -24.80
C GLY A 92 4.88 13.29 -24.89
N GLY A 93 5.45 12.68 -23.86
CA GLY A 93 5.89 11.28 -23.89
C GLY A 93 4.78 10.28 -24.09
N ALA A 94 3.56 10.57 -23.62
CA ALA A 94 2.41 9.68 -23.76
C ALA A 94 1.91 9.53 -25.23
N PHE A 95 2.30 10.42 -26.12
CA PHE A 95 1.87 10.37 -27.53
C PHE A 95 2.77 9.48 -28.41
N PHE A 96 3.99 9.21 -27.97
CA PHE A 96 5.00 8.53 -28.79
C PHE A 96 5.49 7.22 -28.19
N ASN A 97 4.98 6.84 -27.01
CA ASN A 97 5.42 5.64 -26.32
C ASN A 97 4.23 4.78 -25.89
N LYS A 98 4.45 3.49 -25.73
CA LYS A 98 3.52 2.61 -25.01
C LYS A 98 3.52 2.98 -23.53
N CYS A 99 2.36 3.27 -22.95
CA CYS A 99 2.26 3.81 -21.62
C CYS A 99 1.26 3.09 -20.74
N VAL A 100 1.65 2.85 -19.50
CA VAL A 100 0.79 2.36 -18.41
C VAL A 100 0.73 3.41 -17.31
N VAL A 101 -0.43 3.58 -16.68
CA VAL A 101 -0.56 4.40 -15.48
C VAL A 101 -1.22 3.60 -14.35
N SER A 102 -0.63 3.63 -13.16
CA SER A 102 -1.19 3.04 -11.93
C SER A 102 -1.80 4.12 -11.04
N PHE A 103 -3.07 3.96 -10.70
CA PHE A 103 -3.76 4.79 -9.72
C PHE A 103 -3.64 4.14 -8.34
N GLN A 104 -2.89 4.79 -7.42
CA GLN A 104 -2.69 4.29 -6.06
C GLN A 104 -3.86 4.65 -5.12
N ASN A 105 -4.63 5.68 -5.48
CA ASN A 105 -5.82 6.14 -4.76
C ASN A 105 -7.09 5.59 -5.41
N ASP A 106 -8.23 6.04 -4.90
CA ASP A 106 -9.56 5.65 -5.35
C ASP A 106 -10.04 6.54 -6.53
N PRO A 107 -10.09 6.01 -7.78
CA PRO A 107 -10.56 6.79 -8.94
C PRO A 107 -12.05 7.14 -8.88
N ASP A 108 -12.83 6.54 -8.00
CA ASP A 108 -14.26 6.87 -7.82
C ASP A 108 -14.45 8.15 -7.00
N LYS A 109 -13.42 8.56 -6.21
CA LYS A 109 -13.47 9.82 -5.46
C LYS A 109 -13.31 11.04 -6.37
N GLU A 110 -14.02 12.11 -6.05
CA GLU A 110 -14.19 13.27 -6.92
C GLU A 110 -12.88 13.89 -7.45
N GLY A 111 -11.87 14.04 -6.60
CA GLY A 111 -10.56 14.56 -7.01
C GLY A 111 -9.81 13.65 -7.99
N ASP A 112 -9.75 12.37 -7.70
CA ASP A 112 -9.05 11.37 -8.52
C ASP A 112 -9.84 11.05 -9.80
N LYS A 113 -11.18 11.10 -9.77
CA LYS A 113 -12.06 10.91 -10.91
C LYS A 113 -11.75 11.84 -12.08
N LYS A 114 -11.46 13.12 -11.80
CA LYS A 114 -11.11 14.09 -12.84
C LYS A 114 -9.76 13.72 -13.51
N PHE A 115 -8.77 13.31 -12.73
CA PHE A 115 -7.49 12.84 -13.25
C PHE A 115 -7.64 11.54 -14.02
N PHE A 116 -8.41 10.58 -13.51
CA PHE A 116 -8.66 9.32 -14.19
C PHE A 116 -9.22 9.55 -15.58
N LYS A 117 -10.34 10.29 -15.71
CA LYS A 117 -10.98 10.59 -16.99
C LYS A 117 -10.07 11.34 -17.97
N ARG A 118 -9.20 12.24 -17.47
CA ARG A 118 -8.26 12.99 -18.32
C ARG A 118 -7.11 12.12 -18.82
N LEU A 119 -6.62 11.18 -18.02
CA LEU A 119 -5.47 10.36 -18.38
C LEU A 119 -5.87 9.12 -19.19
N TYR A 120 -7.04 8.53 -18.91
CA TYR A 120 -7.50 7.30 -19.55
C TYR A 120 -7.33 7.24 -21.07
N PRO A 121 -7.68 8.27 -21.87
CA PRO A 121 -7.56 8.21 -23.34
C PRO A 121 -6.12 8.03 -23.83
N PHE A 122 -5.14 8.53 -23.09
CA PHE A 122 -3.73 8.64 -23.51
C PHE A 122 -2.86 7.46 -23.09
N PHE A 123 -3.38 6.56 -22.25
CA PHE A 123 -2.64 5.41 -21.79
C PHE A 123 -3.16 4.12 -22.43
N ASN A 124 -2.25 3.18 -22.70
CA ASN A 124 -2.60 1.89 -23.28
C ASN A 124 -3.27 0.98 -22.24
N LYS A 125 -2.81 1.04 -20.97
CA LYS A 125 -3.44 0.38 -19.83
C LYS A 125 -3.47 1.30 -18.61
N VAL A 126 -4.53 1.16 -17.82
CA VAL A 126 -4.74 1.88 -16.57
C VAL A 126 -4.92 0.86 -15.45
N ILE A 127 -4.00 0.83 -14.51
CA ILE A 127 -4.02 -0.10 -13.39
C ILE A 127 -4.67 0.58 -12.19
N VAL A 128 -5.68 -0.06 -11.62
CA VAL A 128 -6.35 0.35 -10.38
C VAL A 128 -6.03 -0.63 -9.25
N LYS A 129 -5.95 -0.14 -8.02
CA LYS A 129 -5.52 -0.93 -6.84
C LYS A 129 -6.68 -1.51 -6.03
N LYS A 130 -7.90 -1.18 -6.42
CA LYS A 130 -9.16 -1.71 -5.89
C LYS A 130 -10.18 -1.82 -7.02
N PRO A 131 -11.22 -2.64 -6.90
CA PRO A 131 -12.37 -2.59 -7.79
C PRO A 131 -12.99 -1.18 -7.80
N THR A 132 -13.36 -0.69 -8.97
CA THR A 132 -13.91 0.66 -9.18
C THR A 132 -15.08 0.62 -10.17
N SER A 133 -15.84 1.72 -10.27
CA SER A 133 -16.86 1.88 -11.29
C SER A 133 -16.33 1.81 -12.73
N TYR A 134 -15.03 1.93 -12.91
CA TYR A 134 -14.33 1.85 -14.21
C TYR A 134 -13.72 0.47 -14.50
N SER A 135 -13.88 -0.53 -13.63
CA SER A 135 -13.23 -1.84 -13.79
C SER A 135 -13.64 -2.59 -15.05
N THR A 136 -14.81 -2.26 -15.62
CA THR A 136 -15.31 -2.83 -16.90
C THR A 136 -14.79 -2.11 -18.14
N TRP A 137 -14.04 -1.02 -18.00
CA TRP A 137 -13.51 -0.29 -19.14
C TRP A 137 -12.31 -1.05 -19.75
N GLU A 138 -12.25 -1.12 -21.07
CA GLU A 138 -11.33 -1.96 -21.85
C GLU A 138 -9.86 -1.87 -21.45
N LYS A 139 -9.40 -0.65 -21.13
CA LYS A 139 -8.00 -0.41 -20.77
C LYS A 139 -7.72 -0.55 -19.26
N VAL A 140 -8.75 -0.76 -18.43
CA VAL A 140 -8.62 -0.81 -16.97
C VAL A 140 -8.33 -2.23 -16.54
N VAL A 141 -7.30 -2.35 -15.69
CA VAL A 141 -6.89 -3.61 -15.08
C VAL A 141 -6.84 -3.45 -13.57
N TYR A 142 -7.56 -4.30 -12.85
CA TYR A 142 -7.40 -4.39 -11.40
C TYR A 142 -6.16 -5.21 -11.08
N LEU A 143 -5.18 -4.58 -10.45
CA LEU A 143 -3.95 -5.21 -9.99
C LEU A 143 -3.50 -4.56 -8.67
N PRO A 144 -3.75 -5.18 -7.50
CA PRO A 144 -3.31 -4.68 -6.21
C PRO A 144 -1.78 -4.69 -6.10
N ASN A 145 -1.24 -4.04 -5.07
CA ASN A 145 0.19 -4.12 -4.78
C ASN A 145 0.53 -5.50 -4.21
N GLY A 146 1.66 -6.06 -4.61
CA GLY A 146 2.22 -7.29 -4.03
C GLY A 146 2.85 -7.03 -2.66
N CYS A 147 2.99 -8.10 -1.88
CA CYS A 147 3.71 -8.10 -0.62
C CYS A 147 4.88 -9.11 -0.67
N ASN A 148 6.04 -8.72 -0.18
CA ASN A 148 7.20 -9.62 -0.10
C ASN A 148 6.97 -10.68 0.98
N SER A 149 6.49 -11.85 0.58
CA SER A 149 6.14 -12.94 1.49
C SER A 149 7.34 -13.63 2.15
N ASP A 150 8.55 -13.46 1.63
CA ASP A 150 9.77 -14.00 2.24
C ASP A 150 10.27 -13.10 3.35
N PHE A 151 10.04 -11.81 3.20
CA PHE A 151 10.35 -10.79 4.20
C PHE A 151 9.27 -10.73 5.30
N PHE A 152 7.99 -10.75 4.94
CA PHE A 152 6.86 -10.84 5.86
C PHE A 152 6.46 -12.30 6.03
N LYS A 153 6.86 -12.89 7.14
CA LYS A 153 6.58 -14.28 7.48
C LYS A 153 6.31 -14.43 8.97
N PRO A 154 5.64 -15.52 9.38
CA PRO A 154 5.41 -15.81 10.78
C PRO A 154 6.71 -15.95 11.55
N LEU A 155 6.82 -15.23 12.65
CA LEU A 155 7.86 -15.34 13.66
C LEU A 155 7.20 -15.69 15.01
N ASP A 156 8.01 -16.11 15.97
CA ASP A 156 7.56 -16.35 17.33
C ASP A 156 7.17 -15.03 18.01
N THR A 157 5.89 -14.90 18.38
CA THR A 157 5.32 -13.66 18.96
C THR A 157 6.01 -13.27 20.25
N ASN A 158 6.27 -14.25 21.15
CA ASN A 158 6.87 -13.94 22.44
C ASN A 158 8.32 -13.47 22.29
N LYS A 159 9.10 -14.09 21.38
CA LYS A 159 10.43 -13.63 21.07
C LYS A 159 10.43 -12.22 20.47
N CYS A 160 9.47 -11.93 19.59
CA CYS A 160 9.31 -10.59 19.02
C CYS A 160 8.94 -9.56 20.09
N LYS A 161 7.98 -9.87 20.99
CA LYS A 161 7.63 -9.03 22.13
C LYS A 161 8.86 -8.74 23.01
N GLN A 162 9.64 -9.77 23.36
CA GLN A 162 10.88 -9.63 24.16
C GLN A 162 11.91 -8.72 23.49
N GLN A 163 12.12 -8.86 22.18
CA GLN A 163 13.07 -8.01 21.45
C GLN A 163 12.65 -6.53 21.43
N LEU A 164 11.36 -6.25 21.48
CA LEU A 164 10.82 -4.88 21.57
C LEU A 164 10.68 -4.40 23.02
N GLY A 165 11.02 -5.21 24.02
CA GLY A 165 10.83 -4.87 25.45
C GLY A 165 9.36 -4.83 25.87
N LEU A 166 8.48 -5.54 25.18
CA LEU A 166 7.05 -5.63 25.47
C LEU A 166 6.77 -6.76 26.49
N ASP A 167 5.75 -6.58 27.30
CA ASP A 167 5.28 -7.61 28.22
C ASP A 167 4.63 -8.77 27.46
N ILE A 168 5.18 -9.98 27.60
CA ILE A 168 4.67 -11.19 26.92
C ILE A 168 3.27 -11.62 27.40
N ASN A 169 2.84 -11.18 28.59
CA ASN A 169 1.51 -11.47 29.15
C ASN A 169 0.43 -10.49 28.69
N LYS A 170 0.79 -9.46 27.92
CA LYS A 170 -0.15 -8.50 27.37
C LYS A 170 -0.50 -8.83 25.92
N ARG A 171 -1.73 -8.50 25.53
CA ARG A 171 -2.17 -8.53 24.13
C ARG A 171 -1.98 -7.17 23.48
N TYR A 172 -1.37 -7.15 22.30
CA TYR A 172 -1.07 -5.91 21.59
C TYR A 172 -1.89 -5.78 20.33
N ILE A 173 -2.65 -4.68 20.23
CA ILE A 173 -3.37 -4.30 19.02
C ILE A 173 -2.53 -3.28 18.24
N LEU A 174 -2.17 -3.64 17.00
CA LEU A 174 -1.28 -2.84 16.17
C LEU A 174 -2.04 -1.73 15.44
N PHE A 175 -1.59 -0.50 15.62
CA PHE A 175 -1.93 0.65 14.78
C PHE A 175 -0.73 1.04 13.91
N VAL A 176 -0.95 1.20 12.59
CA VAL A 176 0.11 1.56 11.64
C VAL A 176 -0.13 2.94 11.05
N ASP A 177 0.81 3.86 11.28
CA ASP A 177 0.83 5.16 10.61
C ASP A 177 2.17 5.41 9.92
N SER A 178 2.10 5.89 8.69
CA SER A 178 3.28 6.35 7.97
C SER A 178 3.51 7.82 8.30
N ASN A 179 4.41 8.19 9.14
CA ASN A 179 4.77 9.54 9.62
C ASN A 179 4.87 10.65 8.53
N ARG A 180 4.02 10.60 7.48
CA ARG A 180 4.05 11.49 6.30
C ARG A 180 3.49 12.89 6.55
N SER A 181 2.66 13.07 7.56
CA SER A 181 2.26 14.39 8.05
C SER A 181 1.59 14.28 9.42
N ARG A 182 1.95 15.13 10.35
CA ARG A 182 1.34 15.26 11.69
C ARG A 182 -0.18 15.56 11.66
N ASN A 183 -0.77 15.82 10.49
CA ASN A 183 -2.18 16.20 10.30
C ASN A 183 -2.99 15.17 9.52
N ARG A 184 -2.56 13.90 9.41
CA ARG A 184 -3.37 12.88 8.74
C ARG A 184 -4.41 12.29 9.69
N THR A 185 -5.58 12.91 9.71
CA THR A 185 -6.80 12.38 10.32
C THR A 185 -7.34 11.13 9.62
N GLN A 186 -6.85 10.83 8.40
CA GLN A 186 -7.33 9.72 7.56
C GLN A 186 -7.15 8.33 8.21
N LYS A 187 -6.09 8.14 9.02
CA LYS A 187 -5.83 6.86 9.72
C LYS A 187 -6.71 6.64 10.94
N ARG A 188 -7.37 7.72 11.43
CA ARG A 188 -8.36 7.68 12.50
C ARG A 188 -7.82 7.02 13.78
N LYS A 189 -6.71 7.57 14.32
CA LYS A 189 -6.19 7.14 15.63
C LYS A 189 -7.25 7.34 16.74
N ASP A 190 -8.08 8.36 16.62
CA ASP A 190 -9.22 8.63 17.49
C ASP A 190 -10.18 7.41 17.56
N ARG A 191 -10.53 6.84 16.41
CA ARG A 191 -11.38 5.64 16.33
C ARG A 191 -10.70 4.42 16.91
N PHE A 192 -9.40 4.26 16.68
CA PHE A 192 -8.60 3.20 17.27
C PHE A 192 -8.61 3.28 18.82
N ASP A 193 -8.37 4.49 19.37
CA ASP A 193 -8.35 4.70 20.81
C ASP A 193 -9.70 4.41 21.47
N GLU A 194 -10.79 4.86 20.86
CA GLU A 194 -12.14 4.58 21.33
C GLU A 194 -12.45 3.08 21.26
N THR A 195 -12.04 2.38 20.20
CA THR A 195 -12.20 0.91 20.11
C THR A 195 -11.48 0.20 21.25
N LEU A 196 -10.23 0.57 21.59
CA LEU A 196 -9.51 -0.04 22.70
C LEU A 196 -10.15 0.27 24.06
N LYS A 197 -10.69 1.47 24.23
CA LYS A 197 -11.42 1.85 25.43
C LYS A 197 -12.67 0.96 25.61
N ILE A 198 -13.46 0.77 24.57
CA ILE A 198 -14.64 -0.10 24.59
C ILE A 198 -14.24 -1.55 24.95
N LEU A 199 -13.16 -2.07 24.35
CA LEU A 199 -12.67 -3.42 24.66
C LEU A 199 -12.31 -3.58 26.15
N ARG A 200 -11.68 -2.58 26.76
CA ARG A 200 -11.32 -2.61 28.19
C ARG A 200 -12.54 -2.50 29.10
N GLU A 201 -13.44 -1.55 28.81
CA GLU A 201 -14.55 -1.21 29.69
C GLU A 201 -15.75 -2.16 29.56
N GLN A 202 -16.06 -2.63 28.35
CA GLN A 202 -17.28 -3.40 28.09
C GLN A 202 -17.01 -4.90 27.86
N TYR A 203 -15.84 -5.26 27.29
CA TYR A 203 -15.48 -6.66 27.01
C TYR A 203 -14.51 -7.26 28.04
N GLY A 204 -14.04 -6.45 29.00
CA GLY A 204 -13.21 -6.95 30.12
C GLY A 204 -11.74 -7.25 29.76
N TYR A 205 -11.24 -6.73 28.65
CA TYR A 205 -9.84 -6.90 28.21
C TYR A 205 -8.85 -6.00 28.97
N GLY A 206 -8.61 -6.27 30.26
CA GLY A 206 -7.65 -5.51 31.07
C GLY A 206 -6.18 -5.69 30.65
N ASP A 207 -5.88 -6.66 29.82
CA ASP A 207 -4.54 -7.00 29.32
C ASP A 207 -4.25 -6.45 27.91
N ILE A 208 -5.21 -5.78 27.26
CA ILE A 208 -5.00 -5.18 25.93
C ILE A 208 -4.21 -3.88 26.02
N GLU A 209 -3.13 -3.81 25.22
CA GLU A 209 -2.30 -2.64 25.06
C GLU A 209 -2.24 -2.20 23.59
N GLU A 210 -2.03 -0.91 23.37
CA GLU A 210 -1.77 -0.40 22.02
C GLU A 210 -0.32 -0.65 21.60
N LEU A 211 -0.12 -0.99 20.34
CA LEU A 211 1.20 -1.02 19.69
C LEU A 211 1.18 -0.07 18.49
N VAL A 212 1.81 1.11 18.65
CA VAL A 212 1.77 2.15 17.63
C VAL A 212 3.05 2.15 16.81
N MET A 213 2.94 1.73 15.54
CA MET A 213 4.07 1.67 14.61
C MET A 213 4.14 2.95 13.77
N ILE A 214 5.05 3.86 14.12
CA ILE A 214 5.31 5.12 13.43
C ILE A 214 6.81 5.29 13.25
N GLY A 215 7.25 5.58 12.01
CA GLY A 215 8.66 5.88 11.72
C GLY A 215 9.63 4.70 11.90
N VAL A 216 9.11 3.50 12.01
CA VAL A 216 9.90 2.27 12.13
C VAL A 216 10.65 1.98 10.83
N SER A 217 11.91 1.54 10.94
CA SER A 217 12.70 1.16 9.77
C SER A 217 12.04 -0.01 9.02
N ARG A 218 12.19 -0.07 7.69
CA ARG A 218 11.59 -1.16 6.90
C ARG A 218 12.02 -2.54 7.40
N GLN A 219 13.26 -2.66 7.85
CA GLN A 219 13.83 -3.92 8.33
C GLN A 219 13.17 -4.42 9.62
N ASP A 220 12.70 -3.51 10.47
CA ASP A 220 12.10 -3.85 11.76
C ASP A 220 10.57 -4.06 11.65
N VAL A 221 9.93 -3.66 10.54
CA VAL A 221 8.48 -3.80 10.37
C VAL A 221 7.98 -5.23 10.62
N PRO A 222 8.62 -6.31 10.12
CA PRO A 222 8.18 -7.68 10.43
C PRO A 222 8.24 -8.03 11.91
N LEU A 223 9.23 -7.50 12.65
CA LEU A 223 9.34 -7.69 14.11
C LEU A 223 8.13 -7.07 14.82
N TRP A 224 7.79 -5.83 14.48
CA TRP A 224 6.62 -5.13 15.04
C TRP A 224 5.31 -5.85 14.72
N MET A 225 5.12 -6.27 13.47
CA MET A 225 3.92 -6.99 13.05
C MET A 225 3.77 -8.35 13.75
N ASN A 226 4.88 -9.08 13.95
CA ASN A 226 4.83 -10.36 14.65
C ASN A 226 4.72 -10.22 16.18
N SER A 227 4.91 -9.02 16.74
CA SER A 227 4.75 -8.74 18.17
C SER A 227 3.32 -8.45 18.59
N CYS A 228 2.41 -8.22 17.65
CA CYS A 228 1.00 -7.97 17.95
C CYS A 228 0.14 -9.23 17.82
N ASP A 229 -1.00 -9.17 18.47
CA ASP A 229 -2.00 -10.24 18.45
C ASP A 229 -3.07 -9.96 17.38
N LEU A 230 -3.23 -8.68 16.97
CA LEU A 230 -4.15 -8.26 15.93
C LEU A 230 -3.71 -6.92 15.34
N HIS A 231 -3.91 -6.71 14.03
CA HIS A 231 -3.81 -5.39 13.40
C HIS A 231 -5.20 -4.79 13.21
N LEU A 232 -5.39 -3.55 13.73
CA LEU A 232 -6.64 -2.80 13.59
C LEU A 232 -6.44 -1.63 12.62
N LEU A 233 -7.07 -1.71 11.43
CA LEU A 233 -7.08 -0.64 10.43
C LEU A 233 -8.35 0.19 10.58
N CYS A 234 -8.23 1.43 11.05
CA CYS A 234 -9.36 2.35 11.29
C CYS A 234 -9.57 3.38 10.20
N SER A 235 -8.86 3.31 9.07
CA SER A 235 -8.78 4.35 8.04
C SER A 235 -10.15 4.68 7.42
N ASP A 236 -10.34 5.96 7.05
CA ASP A 236 -11.49 6.41 6.25
C ASP A 236 -11.27 6.19 4.74
N GLN A 237 -10.03 5.97 4.32
CA GLN A 237 -9.69 5.75 2.91
C GLN A 237 -8.36 5.04 2.74
N GLU A 238 -8.35 4.04 1.85
CA GLU A 238 -7.15 3.37 1.34
C GLU A 238 -7.32 3.06 -0.15
N GLY A 239 -6.22 2.68 -0.82
CA GLY A 239 -6.27 2.04 -2.12
C GLY A 239 -6.17 0.53 -1.95
N SER A 240 -4.95 0.04 -1.69
CA SER A 240 -4.65 -1.35 -1.33
C SER A 240 -3.72 -1.32 -0.12
N PRO A 241 -4.27 -1.46 1.12
CA PRO A 241 -3.49 -1.24 2.34
C PRO A 241 -2.39 -2.30 2.49
N ASN A 242 -1.13 -1.87 2.42
CA ASN A 242 0.01 -2.78 2.53
C ASN A 242 0.11 -3.38 3.94
N SER A 243 -0.16 -2.60 5.00
CA SER A 243 -0.12 -3.10 6.38
C SER A 243 -1.03 -4.31 6.62
N VAL A 244 -2.20 -4.33 5.98
CA VAL A 244 -3.11 -5.48 6.03
C VAL A 244 -2.45 -6.73 5.43
N LYS A 245 -1.93 -6.63 4.20
CA LYS A 245 -1.25 -7.76 3.55
C LYS A 245 -0.02 -8.22 4.32
N GLU A 246 0.79 -7.28 4.78
CA GLU A 246 2.01 -7.54 5.54
C GLU A 246 1.71 -8.28 6.86
N CYS A 247 0.68 -7.86 7.59
CA CYS A 247 0.21 -8.58 8.79
C CYS A 247 -0.30 -9.98 8.46
N LEU A 248 -1.14 -10.12 7.44
CA LEU A 248 -1.67 -11.42 7.02
C LEU A 248 -0.55 -12.38 6.59
N PHE A 249 0.49 -11.90 5.87
CA PHE A 249 1.66 -12.71 5.55
C PHE A 249 2.51 -13.08 6.77
N CYS A 250 2.50 -12.27 7.83
CA CYS A 250 3.05 -12.61 9.13
C CYS A 250 2.15 -13.59 9.93
N GLY A 251 0.97 -13.93 9.42
CA GLY A 251 0.00 -14.77 10.11
C GLY A 251 -0.71 -14.07 11.26
N VAL A 252 -0.82 -12.75 11.21
CA VAL A 252 -1.50 -11.90 12.19
C VAL A 252 -2.89 -11.55 11.66
N PRO A 253 -3.97 -11.79 12.43
CA PRO A 253 -5.32 -11.47 12.03
C PRO A 253 -5.54 -9.97 11.93
N VAL A 254 -6.51 -9.55 11.12
CA VAL A 254 -6.80 -8.15 10.84
C VAL A 254 -8.28 -7.85 11.04
N VAL A 255 -8.57 -6.78 11.76
CA VAL A 255 -9.88 -6.12 11.72
C VAL A 255 -9.71 -4.77 11.05
N ALA A 256 -10.56 -4.48 10.08
CA ALA A 256 -10.39 -3.29 9.25
C ALA A 256 -11.72 -2.62 8.90
N THR A 257 -11.73 -1.28 8.80
CA THR A 257 -12.81 -0.57 8.12
C THR A 257 -12.88 -0.96 6.64
N LEU A 258 -14.06 -0.99 6.06
CA LEU A 258 -14.29 -1.39 4.65
C LEU A 258 -13.80 -0.28 3.70
N VAL A 259 -12.51 -0.25 3.44
CA VAL A 259 -11.84 0.74 2.59
C VAL A 259 -10.92 0.08 1.57
N GLY A 260 -10.71 0.73 0.44
CA GLY A 260 -9.82 0.21 -0.61
C GLY A 260 -10.27 -1.16 -1.12
N ASN A 261 -9.34 -2.11 -1.14
CA ASN A 261 -9.60 -3.51 -1.48
C ASN A 261 -9.66 -4.42 -0.24
N VAL A 262 -10.00 -3.89 0.93
CA VAL A 262 -10.10 -4.68 2.19
C VAL A 262 -11.07 -5.85 2.04
N GLU A 263 -12.18 -5.68 1.30
CA GLU A 263 -13.13 -6.77 1.05
C GLU A 263 -12.45 -7.97 0.38
N ASP A 264 -11.70 -7.74 -0.70
CA ASP A 264 -10.95 -8.80 -1.40
C ASP A 264 -9.87 -9.45 -0.50
N LEU A 265 -9.28 -8.66 0.39
CA LEU A 265 -8.23 -9.14 1.30
C LEU A 265 -8.80 -10.01 2.42
N LEU A 266 -9.91 -9.60 3.02
CA LEU A 266 -10.46 -10.22 4.24
C LEU A 266 -11.61 -11.20 3.99
N GLN A 267 -12.17 -11.26 2.78
CA GLN A 267 -13.16 -12.28 2.45
C GLN A 267 -12.56 -13.68 2.65
N ASP A 268 -13.24 -14.52 3.41
CA ASP A 268 -12.82 -15.88 3.76
C ASP A 268 -11.45 -15.99 4.46
N MET A 269 -11.01 -14.89 5.12
CA MET A 269 -9.76 -14.85 5.86
C MET A 269 -9.98 -15.26 7.31
N PRO A 270 -9.27 -16.30 7.82
CA PRO A 270 -9.46 -16.78 9.18
C PRO A 270 -9.24 -15.66 10.22
N SER A 271 -10.12 -15.60 11.23
CA SER A 271 -10.14 -14.63 12.34
C SER A 271 -9.95 -13.17 11.91
N SER A 272 -10.35 -12.81 10.67
CA SER A 272 -10.17 -11.45 10.16
C SER A 272 -11.49 -10.90 9.62
N TYR A 273 -11.80 -9.65 9.96
CA TYR A 273 -13.12 -9.09 9.74
C TYR A 273 -13.09 -7.67 9.20
N MET A 274 -14.17 -7.29 8.49
CA MET A 274 -14.37 -5.94 7.98
C MET A 274 -15.58 -5.26 8.63
N CYS A 275 -15.36 -4.02 9.07
CA CYS A 275 -16.38 -3.14 9.64
C CYS A 275 -16.96 -2.24 8.55
N LYS A 276 -18.28 -2.33 8.34
CA LYS A 276 -18.99 -1.60 7.28
C LYS A 276 -19.48 -0.22 7.70
N ASP A 277 -19.83 -0.05 8.96
CA ASP A 277 -20.40 1.20 9.51
C ASP A 277 -19.34 2.15 10.09
N PHE A 278 -18.09 1.72 10.15
CA PHE A 278 -16.95 2.50 10.64
C PHE A 278 -17.07 2.95 12.11
N SER A 279 -17.97 2.35 12.92
CA SER A 279 -18.11 2.68 14.34
C SER A 279 -17.04 1.98 15.20
N ALA A 280 -16.69 2.59 16.32
CA ALA A 280 -15.75 2.00 17.27
C ALA A 280 -16.38 0.78 17.98
N GLU A 281 -17.68 0.79 18.20
CA GLU A 281 -18.46 -0.30 18.79
C GLU A 281 -18.43 -1.55 17.90
N SER A 282 -18.70 -1.40 16.60
CA SER A 282 -18.62 -2.51 15.65
C SER A 282 -17.20 -3.04 15.51
N LEU A 283 -16.19 -2.16 15.49
CA LEU A 283 -14.79 -2.56 15.48
C LEU A 283 -14.43 -3.35 16.76
N ALA A 284 -14.86 -2.91 17.93
CA ALA A 284 -14.61 -3.61 19.20
C ALA A 284 -15.23 -5.00 19.19
N SER A 285 -16.48 -5.14 18.75
CA SER A 285 -17.16 -6.43 18.61
C SER A 285 -16.41 -7.38 17.64
N LEU A 286 -15.90 -6.86 16.53
CA LEU A 286 -15.15 -7.66 15.56
C LEU A 286 -13.74 -8.03 16.07
N VAL A 287 -13.10 -7.17 16.86
CA VAL A 287 -11.83 -7.47 17.54
C VAL A 287 -12.03 -8.56 18.58
N ASP A 288 -13.06 -8.47 19.42
CA ASP A 288 -13.42 -9.51 20.40
C ASP A 288 -13.64 -10.87 19.72
N LYS A 289 -14.43 -10.89 18.64
CA LYS A 289 -14.66 -12.08 17.84
C LYS A 289 -13.35 -12.65 17.28
N SER A 290 -12.49 -11.81 16.70
CA SER A 290 -11.21 -12.21 16.13
C SER A 290 -10.27 -12.84 17.17
N LEU A 291 -10.17 -12.22 18.36
CA LEU A 291 -9.33 -12.70 19.46
C LEU A 291 -9.85 -14.00 20.09
N SER A 292 -11.16 -14.25 20.00
CA SER A 292 -11.80 -15.46 20.53
C SER A 292 -11.63 -16.68 19.61
N GLU A 293 -11.49 -16.50 18.31
CA GLU A 293 -11.44 -17.61 17.32
C GLU A 293 -10.09 -18.31 17.22
N GLN A 294 -9.00 -17.70 17.65
CA GLN A 294 -7.66 -18.30 17.76
C GLN A 294 -7.16 -19.07 16.51
N SER A 295 -7.36 -18.54 15.31
CA SER A 295 -6.78 -19.14 14.11
C SER A 295 -5.25 -19.11 14.16
N SER A 296 -4.62 -20.19 13.69
CA SER A 296 -3.17 -20.28 13.68
C SER A 296 -2.54 -19.33 12.65
N LYS A 297 -1.32 -18.88 12.93
CA LYS A 297 -0.54 -18.09 11.97
C LYS A 297 -0.39 -18.78 10.61
N THR A 298 -0.31 -20.10 10.60
CA THR A 298 -0.18 -20.91 9.39
C THR A 298 -1.44 -20.87 8.54
N GLU A 299 -2.62 -20.95 9.14
CA GLU A 299 -3.91 -20.86 8.43
C GLU A 299 -4.09 -19.48 7.78
N ILE A 300 -3.85 -18.40 8.52
CA ILE A 300 -3.95 -17.03 8.01
C ILE A 300 -2.97 -16.83 6.85
N ARG A 301 -1.70 -17.23 7.02
CA ARG A 301 -0.68 -17.13 5.98
C ARG A 301 -1.05 -17.96 4.74
N LYS A 302 -1.58 -19.16 4.92
CA LYS A 302 -2.03 -19.98 3.79
C LYS A 302 -3.13 -19.26 3.02
N ALA A 303 -4.16 -18.76 3.71
CA ALA A 303 -5.28 -18.08 3.09
C ALA A 303 -4.85 -16.84 2.26
N ILE A 304 -3.94 -15.99 2.77
CA ILE A 304 -3.43 -14.84 2.00
C ILE A 304 -2.53 -15.28 0.83
N THR A 305 -1.78 -16.37 0.97
CA THR A 305 -0.95 -16.92 -0.09
C THR A 305 -1.80 -17.44 -1.25
N ASP A 306 -2.88 -18.14 -0.95
CA ASP A 306 -3.84 -18.68 -1.93
C ASP A 306 -4.53 -17.56 -2.75
N LYS A 307 -4.62 -16.33 -2.22
CA LYS A 307 -5.10 -15.15 -2.98
C LYS A 307 -4.09 -14.64 -4.03
N GLY A 308 -2.86 -15.17 -4.07
CA GLY A 308 -1.85 -14.80 -5.07
C GLY A 308 -1.38 -13.36 -4.99
N LEU A 309 -1.27 -12.81 -3.77
CA LEU A 309 -0.89 -11.43 -3.49
C LEU A 309 0.57 -11.27 -3.08
N ASN A 310 1.38 -12.34 -3.15
CA ASN A 310 2.81 -12.20 -3.00
C ASN A 310 3.41 -11.38 -4.16
N ILE A 311 4.55 -10.75 -3.90
CA ILE A 311 5.17 -9.79 -4.83
C ILE A 311 5.52 -10.43 -6.17
N ASP A 312 5.94 -11.69 -6.16
CA ASP A 312 6.32 -12.45 -7.35
C ASP A 312 5.10 -12.71 -8.26
N SER A 313 3.98 -13.15 -7.69
CA SER A 313 2.73 -13.35 -8.45
C SER A 313 2.21 -12.06 -9.07
N ILE A 314 2.33 -10.94 -8.36
CA ILE A 314 1.93 -9.62 -8.89
C ILE A 314 2.91 -9.16 -9.96
N ALA A 315 4.21 -9.40 -9.80
CA ALA A 315 5.22 -9.09 -10.81
C ALA A 315 4.95 -9.83 -12.13
N ARG A 316 4.66 -11.13 -12.08
CA ARG A 316 4.29 -11.93 -13.28
C ARG A 316 3.08 -11.34 -13.99
N LYS A 317 2.02 -11.01 -13.25
CA LYS A 317 0.81 -10.38 -13.81
C LYS A 317 1.14 -9.02 -14.46
N LEU A 318 1.98 -8.22 -13.82
CA LEU A 318 2.38 -6.92 -14.36
C LEU A 318 3.22 -7.06 -15.63
N VAL A 319 4.15 -8.02 -15.67
CA VAL A 319 4.94 -8.34 -16.88
C VAL A 319 4.03 -8.84 -18.01
N GLN A 320 3.03 -9.67 -17.72
CA GLN A 320 2.04 -10.07 -18.73
C GLN A 320 1.27 -8.86 -19.30
N ILE A 321 0.88 -7.89 -18.45
CA ILE A 321 0.25 -6.64 -18.91
C ILE A 321 1.20 -5.87 -19.83
N TYR A 322 2.49 -5.81 -19.52
CA TYR A 322 3.48 -5.14 -20.37
C TYR A 322 3.65 -5.80 -21.74
N HIS A 323 3.64 -7.14 -21.78
CA HIS A 323 3.76 -7.90 -23.05
C HIS A 323 2.52 -7.82 -23.93
N GLN A 324 1.36 -7.46 -23.39
CA GLN A 324 0.12 -7.25 -24.15
C GLN A 324 0.08 -5.90 -24.90
N LEU A 325 1.05 -5.05 -24.69
CA LEU A 325 1.17 -3.75 -25.33
C LEU A 325 2.13 -3.77 -26.52
#